data_e6c78e0a39234aff353baf9d18b82279
#
_entry.id   e6c78e0a39234aff353baf9d18b82279
#
_cell.length_a   1.000
_cell.length_b   1.000
_cell.length_c   1.000
_cell.angle_alpha   90.00
_cell.angle_beta   90.00
_cell.angle_gamma   90.00
#
_symmetry.space_group_name_H-M   'P 1'
#
loop_
_entity.id
_entity.type
_entity.pdbx_description
1 polymer ?
#
loop_
_entity_poly.entity_id
_entity_poly.type
_entity_poly.pdbx_seq_one_letter_code
_entity_poly.pdbx_strand_id
1 'polypeptide(L)'
;MADYNPLGKARFPYNVNEDGRQQTNTTDYNPPAINPEFVIAVSETFDELKQLLIKKHLDYGPKNISESPGGPINGLRVRMHDKLARINNLTDSGSTPEFESLEDSFKDMANYAIIGLLVLRQKWNK
;
A
#
# COMPACT_ATOMS: atom_id res chain seq x y z
N MET A 1 -17.48 -0.24 15.22
CA MET A 1 -17.39 -0.44 13.77
C MET A 1 -16.97 0.89 13.13
N ALA A 2 -15.88 0.92 12.41
CA ALA A 2 -15.51 2.15 11.72
C ALA A 2 -16.61 2.48 10.71
N ASP A 3 -17.17 3.67 10.79
CA ASP A 3 -18.15 4.15 9.82
C ASP A 3 -17.46 4.29 8.47
N TYR A 4 -17.73 3.33 7.62
CA TYR A 4 -17.24 3.37 6.26
C TYR A 4 -18.06 4.41 5.48
N ASN A 5 -17.40 5.46 5.06
CA ASN A 5 -18.02 6.43 4.16
C ASN A 5 -18.20 5.77 2.80
N PRO A 6 -19.43 5.73 2.24
CA PRO A 6 -19.70 5.09 0.95
C PRO A 6 -18.89 5.68 -0.22
N LEU A 7 -18.28 6.83 -0.05
CA LEU A 7 -17.35 7.41 -1.03
C LEU A 7 -15.92 6.86 -0.89
N GLY A 8 -15.72 5.84 -0.07
CA GLY A 8 -14.43 5.18 0.10
C GLY A 8 -13.42 5.93 0.94
N LYS A 9 -13.85 6.94 1.67
CA LYS A 9 -12.97 7.67 2.57
C LYS A 9 -13.00 7.02 3.95
N ALA A 10 -11.87 6.52 4.42
CA ALA A 10 -11.73 6.08 5.79
C ALA A 10 -11.97 7.27 6.74
N ARG A 11 -12.67 7.00 7.85
CA ARG A 11 -12.80 7.98 8.91
C ARG A 11 -11.50 8.01 9.70
N PHE A 12 -10.85 9.15 9.68
CA PHE A 12 -9.68 9.36 10.52
C PHE A 12 -10.09 9.51 11.98
N PRO A 13 -9.21 9.15 12.92
CA PRO A 13 -9.46 9.37 14.34
C PRO A 13 -9.42 10.84 14.75
N TYR A 14 -9.35 11.74 13.80
CA TYR A 14 -9.38 13.19 13.97
C TYR A 14 -10.26 13.81 12.89
N ASN A 15 -10.86 14.93 13.18
CA ASN A 15 -11.71 15.65 12.25
C ASN A 15 -10.86 16.34 11.18
N VAL A 16 -11.33 16.26 9.95
CA VAL A 16 -10.76 17.01 8.82
C VAL A 16 -11.84 17.89 8.21
N ASN A 17 -11.43 19.01 7.64
CA ASN A 17 -12.31 19.86 6.85
C ASN A 17 -12.68 19.19 5.54
N GLU A 18 -13.68 19.73 4.84
CA GLU A 18 -14.11 19.22 3.53
C GLU A 18 -12.98 19.23 2.50
N ASP A 19 -12.01 20.12 2.64
CA ASP A 19 -10.81 20.19 1.82
C ASP A 19 -9.71 19.20 2.22
N GLY A 20 -9.98 18.34 3.22
CA GLY A 20 -9.06 17.31 3.68
C GLY A 20 -8.02 17.79 4.69
N ARG A 21 -8.09 19.03 5.14
CA ARG A 21 -7.19 19.55 6.15
C ARG A 21 -7.67 19.18 7.54
N GLN A 22 -6.72 18.88 8.41
CA GLN A 22 -7.02 18.64 9.81
C GLN A 22 -7.67 19.89 10.43
N GLN A 23 -8.81 19.70 11.08
CA GLN A 23 -9.44 20.80 11.80
C GLN A 23 -8.57 21.22 12.97
N THR A 24 -8.31 22.50 13.05
CA THR A 24 -7.62 23.10 14.19
C THR A 24 -8.52 23.21 15.42
N ASN A 25 -9.76 22.81 15.28
CA ASN A 25 -10.69 22.85 16.36
C ASN A 25 -10.44 21.67 17.30
N THR A 26 -10.09 22.00 18.41
CA THR A 26 -9.75 21.25 19.56
C THR A 26 -10.91 20.67 20.31
N THR A 27 -11.83 19.98 19.64
CA THR A 27 -12.74 19.12 20.36
C THR A 27 -11.96 17.90 20.85
N ASP A 28 -11.19 18.08 21.89
CA ASP A 28 -10.79 17.04 22.84
C ASP A 28 -9.98 15.85 22.32
N TYR A 29 -9.72 15.74 21.01
CA TYR A 29 -8.80 14.72 20.51
C TYR A 29 -7.37 15.25 20.51
N ASN A 30 -6.62 14.83 21.52
CA ASN A 30 -5.17 15.00 21.54
C ASN A 30 -4.55 13.73 20.96
N PRO A 31 -4.02 13.75 19.71
CA PRO A 31 -3.30 12.61 19.21
C PRO A 31 -2.10 12.31 20.11
N PRO A 32 -1.76 11.04 20.33
CA PRO A 32 -0.56 10.70 21.08
C PRO A 32 0.66 11.37 20.46
N ALA A 33 1.61 11.77 21.28
CA ALA A 33 2.86 12.31 20.80
C ALA A 33 3.57 11.24 19.94
N ILE A 34 3.83 11.56 18.69
CA ILE A 34 4.51 10.68 17.74
C ILE A 34 5.91 11.24 17.52
N ASN A 35 6.91 10.36 17.57
CA ASN A 35 8.28 10.74 17.26
C ASN A 35 8.35 11.31 15.82
N PRO A 36 8.81 12.56 15.65
CA PRO A 36 8.91 13.18 14.32
C PRO A 36 9.77 12.39 13.34
N GLU A 37 10.85 11.77 13.81
CA GLU A 37 11.71 10.94 12.96
C GLU A 37 10.98 9.72 12.40
N PHE A 38 10.09 9.13 13.19
CA PHE A 38 9.24 8.04 12.72
C PHE A 38 8.27 8.51 11.62
N VAL A 39 7.65 9.67 11.80
CA VAL A 39 6.73 10.23 10.80
C VAL A 39 7.47 10.51 9.48
N ILE A 40 8.67 11.05 9.55
CA ILE A 40 9.52 11.30 8.38
C ILE A 40 9.86 9.97 7.69
N ALA A 41 10.29 8.97 8.44
CA ALA A 41 10.61 7.65 7.89
C ALA A 41 9.42 7.01 7.18
N VAL A 42 8.22 7.10 7.76
CA VAL A 42 6.97 6.63 7.14
C VAL A 42 6.70 7.37 5.82
N SER A 43 6.79 8.70 5.83
CA SER A 43 6.56 9.52 4.64
C SER A 43 7.55 9.18 3.52
N GLU A 44 8.83 9.06 3.83
CA GLU A 44 9.87 8.71 2.87
C GLU A 44 9.65 7.32 2.28
N THR A 45 9.24 6.37 3.12
CA THR A 45 8.92 5.00 2.67
C THR A 45 7.73 4.98 1.73
N PHE A 46 6.66 5.72 2.02
CA PHE A 46 5.52 5.85 1.11
C PHE A 46 5.92 6.51 -0.21
N ASP A 47 6.75 7.54 -0.17
CA ASP A 47 7.22 8.20 -1.39
C ASP A 47 8.07 7.27 -2.25
N GLU A 48 8.94 6.49 -1.64
CA GLU A 48 9.74 5.47 -2.34
C GLU A 48 8.83 4.45 -3.04
N LEU A 49 7.84 3.90 -2.33
CA LEU A 49 6.90 2.93 -2.88
C LEU A 49 6.06 3.51 -4.01
N LYS A 50 5.61 4.75 -3.85
CA LYS A 50 4.87 5.47 -4.89
C LYS A 50 5.69 5.60 -6.17
N GLN A 51 6.93 6.05 -6.06
CA GLN A 51 7.82 6.21 -7.22
C GLN A 51 8.10 4.86 -7.88
N LEU A 52 8.36 3.83 -7.10
CA LEU A 52 8.59 2.48 -7.60
C LEU A 52 7.36 1.94 -8.35
N LEU A 53 6.16 2.13 -7.79
CA LEU A 53 4.92 1.71 -8.42
C LEU A 53 4.71 2.38 -9.78
N ILE A 54 4.87 3.71 -9.83
CA ILE A 54 4.71 4.48 -11.08
C ILE A 54 5.74 4.03 -12.11
N LYS A 55 6.98 3.85 -11.71
CA LYS A 55 8.07 3.41 -12.58
C LYS A 55 7.80 2.03 -13.17
N LYS A 56 7.38 1.08 -12.34
CA LYS A 56 6.98 -0.26 -12.80
C LYS A 56 5.74 -0.21 -13.70
N HIS A 57 4.78 0.66 -13.39
CA HIS A 57 3.60 0.82 -14.23
C HIS A 57 3.94 1.32 -15.64
N LEU A 58 4.88 2.23 -15.76
CA LEU A 58 5.36 2.70 -17.07
C LEU A 58 6.03 1.58 -17.87
N ASP A 59 6.69 0.66 -17.19
CA ASP A 59 7.40 -0.45 -17.82
C ASP A 59 6.45 -1.61 -18.18
N TYR A 60 5.64 -2.05 -17.24
CA TYR A 60 4.75 -3.20 -17.44
C TYR A 60 3.43 -2.85 -18.10
N GLY A 61 2.97 -1.62 -18.00
CA GLY A 61 1.62 -1.23 -18.39
C GLY A 61 0.55 -1.79 -17.46
N PRO A 62 -0.72 -1.48 -17.72
CA PRO A 62 -1.82 -1.87 -16.84
C PRO A 62 -2.33 -3.29 -17.03
N LYS A 63 -2.13 -3.88 -18.22
CA LYS A 63 -2.77 -5.13 -18.60
C LYS A 63 -2.29 -6.36 -17.85
N ASN A 64 -1.06 -6.32 -17.33
CA ASN A 64 -0.53 -7.38 -16.49
C ASN A 64 -1.39 -7.62 -15.23
N ILE A 65 -2.15 -6.64 -14.82
CA ILE A 65 -3.12 -6.75 -13.72
C ILE A 65 -4.53 -6.89 -14.26
N SER A 66 -4.97 -5.96 -15.14
CA SER A 66 -6.36 -5.93 -15.61
C SER A 66 -6.77 -7.14 -16.41
N GLU A 67 -5.83 -7.75 -17.14
CA GLU A 67 -6.07 -8.94 -17.95
C GLU A 67 -5.49 -10.23 -17.32
N SER A 68 -5.21 -10.21 -16.02
CA SER A 68 -4.75 -11.42 -15.33
C SER A 68 -5.78 -12.54 -15.42
N PRO A 69 -5.32 -13.79 -15.65
CA PRO A 69 -6.23 -14.94 -15.59
C PRO A 69 -6.99 -14.99 -14.27
N GLY A 70 -8.31 -15.17 -14.36
CA GLY A 70 -9.19 -15.14 -13.18
C GLY A 70 -9.54 -13.75 -12.69
N GLY A 71 -9.13 -12.70 -13.40
CA GLY A 71 -9.39 -11.32 -13.08
C GLY A 71 -8.28 -10.65 -12.26
N PRO A 72 -8.33 -9.31 -12.16
CA PRO A 72 -7.25 -8.54 -11.53
C PRO A 72 -7.04 -8.88 -10.05
N ILE A 73 -8.09 -9.07 -9.30
CA ILE A 73 -7.98 -9.41 -7.86
C ILE A 73 -7.35 -10.79 -7.68
N ASN A 74 -7.73 -11.76 -8.52
CA ASN A 74 -7.12 -13.09 -8.47
C ASN A 74 -5.62 -13.03 -8.83
N GLY A 75 -5.27 -12.28 -9.86
CA GLY A 75 -3.89 -12.09 -10.25
C GLY A 75 -3.04 -11.47 -9.13
N LEU A 76 -3.60 -10.49 -8.42
CA LEU A 76 -2.94 -9.88 -7.25
C LEU A 76 -2.77 -10.88 -6.10
N ARG A 77 -3.80 -11.68 -5.81
CA ARG A 77 -3.72 -12.72 -4.77
C ARG A 77 -2.58 -13.69 -5.05
N VAL A 78 -2.43 -14.13 -6.27
CA VAL A 78 -1.34 -15.05 -6.67
C VAL A 78 0.02 -14.38 -6.46
N ARG A 79 0.20 -13.15 -6.93
CA ARG A 79 1.45 -12.40 -6.78
C ARG A 79 1.80 -12.15 -5.33
N MET A 80 0.83 -11.78 -4.51
CA MET A 80 1.04 -11.55 -3.07
C MET A 80 1.38 -12.86 -2.37
N HIS A 81 0.74 -13.96 -2.76
CA HIS A 81 1.07 -15.29 -2.24
C HIS A 81 2.52 -15.67 -2.51
N ASP A 82 3.00 -15.45 -3.73
CA ASP A 82 4.39 -15.75 -4.10
C ASP A 82 5.38 -14.96 -3.24
N LYS A 83 5.11 -13.67 -3.01
CA LYS A 83 5.97 -12.85 -2.16
C LYS A 83 5.92 -13.28 -0.70
N LEU A 84 4.76 -13.62 -0.18
CA LEU A 84 4.62 -14.12 1.18
C LEU A 84 5.35 -15.47 1.37
N ALA A 85 5.18 -16.39 0.42
CA ALA A 85 5.88 -17.66 0.45
C ALA A 85 7.41 -17.48 0.45
N ARG A 86 7.90 -16.52 -0.35
CA ARG A 86 9.33 -16.19 -0.39
C ARG A 86 9.81 -15.57 0.93
N ILE A 87 9.06 -14.66 1.51
CA ILE A 87 9.37 -14.06 2.81
C ILE A 87 9.47 -15.15 3.87
N ASN A 88 8.49 -16.05 3.92
CA ASN A 88 8.47 -17.16 4.86
C ASN A 88 9.70 -18.07 4.69
N ASN A 89 9.99 -18.46 3.45
CA ASN A 89 11.14 -19.32 3.16
C ASN A 89 12.46 -18.68 3.58
N LEU A 90 12.69 -17.42 3.26
CA LEU A 90 13.92 -16.72 3.63
C LEU A 90 14.04 -16.52 5.14
N THR A 91 12.92 -16.22 5.80
CA THR A 91 12.88 -16.02 7.25
C THR A 91 13.12 -17.33 7.99
N ASP A 92 12.44 -18.40 7.59
CA ASP A 92 12.53 -19.70 8.27
C ASP A 92 13.89 -20.39 8.04
N SER A 93 14.46 -20.26 6.84
CA SER A 93 15.74 -20.86 6.50
C SER A 93 16.96 -20.07 7.00
N GLY A 94 16.78 -18.77 7.27
CA GLY A 94 17.88 -17.86 7.56
C GLY A 94 18.84 -17.67 6.39
N SER A 95 18.43 -18.04 5.17
CA SER A 95 19.26 -17.95 3.97
C SER A 95 19.44 -16.51 3.52
N THR A 96 20.64 -16.21 3.00
CA THR A 96 20.88 -14.95 2.30
C THR A 96 20.24 -15.03 0.92
N PRO A 97 19.39 -14.06 0.54
CA PRO A 97 18.79 -14.03 -0.79
C PRO A 97 19.85 -13.91 -1.89
N GLU A 98 19.73 -14.73 -2.92
CA GLU A 98 20.68 -14.74 -4.04
C GLU A 98 20.27 -13.76 -5.15
N PHE A 99 18.98 -13.56 -5.35
CA PHE A 99 18.45 -12.74 -6.46
C PHE A 99 17.83 -11.44 -5.97
N GLU A 100 16.69 -11.53 -5.37
CA GLU A 100 15.89 -10.40 -4.91
C GLU A 100 15.97 -10.30 -3.39
N SER A 101 16.17 -9.11 -2.85
CA SER A 101 16.28 -8.92 -1.41
C SER A 101 14.96 -9.20 -0.68
N LEU A 102 15.03 -9.48 0.63
CA LEU A 102 13.83 -9.59 1.45
C LEU A 102 13.03 -8.28 1.45
N GLU A 103 13.73 -7.14 1.48
CA GLU A 103 13.12 -5.81 1.39
C GLU A 103 12.31 -5.63 0.10
N ASP A 104 12.82 -6.11 -1.04
CA ASP A 104 12.12 -6.05 -2.32
C ASP A 104 10.80 -6.83 -2.29
N SER A 105 10.77 -7.96 -1.60
CA SER A 105 9.54 -8.73 -1.43
C SER A 105 8.48 -7.97 -0.62
N PHE A 106 8.89 -7.27 0.43
CA PHE A 106 7.99 -6.40 1.18
C PHE A 106 7.49 -5.20 0.36
N LYS A 107 8.37 -4.57 -0.41
CA LYS A 107 8.00 -3.46 -1.32
C LYS A 107 6.98 -3.91 -2.35
N ASP A 108 7.20 -5.06 -2.96
CA ASP A 108 6.27 -5.63 -3.94
C ASP A 108 4.92 -5.96 -3.32
N MET A 109 4.89 -6.58 -2.13
CA MET A 109 3.62 -6.86 -1.44
C MET A 109 2.86 -5.58 -1.12
N ALA A 110 3.53 -4.56 -0.60
CA ALA A 110 2.91 -3.28 -0.30
C ALA A 110 2.29 -2.66 -1.56
N ASN A 111 3.01 -2.65 -2.66
CA ASN A 111 2.53 -2.09 -3.92
C ASN A 111 1.42 -2.93 -4.55
N TYR A 112 1.44 -4.26 -4.43
CA TYR A 112 0.30 -5.08 -4.85
C TYR A 112 -0.96 -4.76 -4.04
N ALA A 113 -0.84 -4.48 -2.76
CA ALA A 113 -1.96 -4.05 -1.94
C ALA A 113 -2.51 -2.69 -2.40
N ILE A 114 -1.64 -1.73 -2.70
CA ILE A 114 -2.05 -0.43 -3.27
C ILE A 114 -2.77 -0.62 -4.61
N ILE A 115 -2.23 -1.45 -5.49
CA ILE A 115 -2.88 -1.77 -6.78
C ILE A 115 -4.26 -2.39 -6.53
N GLY A 116 -4.40 -3.27 -5.56
CA GLY A 116 -5.68 -3.85 -5.16
C GLY A 116 -6.71 -2.78 -4.77
N LEU A 117 -6.30 -1.79 -4.01
CA LEU A 117 -7.16 -0.66 -3.67
C LEU A 117 -7.56 0.15 -4.91
N LEU A 118 -6.64 0.38 -5.83
CA LEU A 118 -6.93 1.08 -7.08
C LEU A 118 -7.90 0.29 -7.96
N VAL A 119 -7.74 -1.03 -8.03
CA VAL A 119 -8.68 -1.91 -8.76
C VAL A 119 -10.07 -1.82 -8.15
N LEU A 120 -10.20 -1.96 -6.84
CA LEU A 120 -11.49 -1.88 -6.14
C LEU A 120 -12.16 -0.51 -6.29
N ARG A 121 -11.38 0.54 -6.39
CA ARG A 121 -11.85 1.92 -6.56
C ARG A 121 -12.05 2.30 -8.02
N GLN A 122 -11.86 1.37 -8.95
CA GLN A 122 -11.95 1.62 -10.39
C GLN A 122 -11.01 2.74 -10.87
N LYS A 123 -9.84 2.81 -10.26
CA LYS A 123 -8.79 3.79 -10.58
C LYS A 123 -7.57 3.19 -11.28
N TRP A 124 -7.53 1.87 -11.41
CA TRP A 124 -6.49 1.21 -12.19
C TRP A 124 -6.77 1.42 -13.69
N ASN A 125 -5.75 1.78 -14.44
CA ASN A 125 -5.81 2.04 -15.89
C ASN A 125 -6.54 3.34 -16.30
N LYS A 126 -6.52 4.27 -15.45
CA LYS A 126 -7.09 5.58 -15.84
C LYS A 126 -6.03 6.64 -15.97
#